data_05990322cc742ff26c06d843ba3b2a24
#
_entry.id   05990322cc742ff26c06d843ba3b2a24
#
_cell.length_a   1.000
_cell.length_b   1.000
_cell.length_c   1.000
_cell.angle_alpha   90.00
_cell.angle_beta   90.00
_cell.angle_gamma   90.00
#
_symmetry.space_group_name_H-M   'P 1'
#
loop_
_entity.id
_entity.type
_entity.pdbx_description
1 polymer ?
#
loop_
_entity_poly.entity_id
_entity_poly.type
_entity_poly.pdbx_seq_one_letter_code
_entity_poly.pdbx_strand_id
1 'polypeptide(L)'
;QSGPRGWLRFTVPYSIGIAWISPLLGAFHAQYPELRLDMHMSNDPVDLIGSEIDVALRVGTLPDSTLVARRLAGFRTQVFGSPDYISRHGEPLHPDELQHHRILAVRKHYHSHPSRITWPLTDGNGGTADFPINPLMVANDPSALLGAVLHGEGLTLATDVAAKPYVEEGALRRVLAGWTGPEVDFNAVFPRGRVMSPKVRAFVDFLVERLSSNADYMMVHCPSRCPMEAAAAAQLQAGEEVREGKRILEEVVG
;
A
#
# COMPACT_ATOMS: atom_id res chain seq x y z
N GLN A 1 -12.36 18.29 -32.60
CA GLN A 1 -12.96 17.79 -31.36
C GLN A 1 -12.25 18.47 -30.20
N SER A 2 -12.98 19.23 -29.38
CA SER A 2 -12.43 19.84 -28.18
C SER A 2 -11.95 18.71 -27.21
N GLY A 3 -10.72 18.85 -26.68
CA GLY A 3 -10.14 17.90 -25.76
C GLY A 3 -10.96 17.68 -24.48
N PRO A 4 -10.59 16.72 -23.63
CA PRO A 4 -11.27 16.49 -22.36
C PRO A 4 -11.11 17.71 -21.45
N ARG A 5 -12.22 18.17 -20.83
CA ARG A 5 -12.29 19.40 -20.03
C ARG A 5 -13.25 19.27 -18.86
N GLY A 6 -13.13 20.18 -17.90
CA GLY A 6 -13.99 20.26 -16.71
C GLY A 6 -13.45 19.49 -15.52
N TRP A 7 -14.27 19.27 -14.49
CA TRP A 7 -13.89 18.56 -13.30
C TRP A 7 -13.88 17.04 -13.53
N LEU A 8 -12.77 16.38 -13.16
CA LEU A 8 -12.66 14.94 -12.99
C LEU A 8 -12.62 14.64 -11.49
N ARG A 9 -13.67 14.02 -10.97
CA ARG A 9 -13.79 13.63 -9.58
C ARG A 9 -13.47 12.14 -9.43
N PHE A 10 -12.48 11.82 -8.63
CA PHE A 10 -12.10 10.42 -8.41
C PHE A 10 -11.78 10.14 -6.95
N THR A 11 -11.94 8.88 -6.57
CA THR A 11 -11.56 8.40 -5.24
C THR A 11 -10.45 7.37 -5.33
N VAL A 12 -9.58 7.35 -4.33
CA VAL A 12 -8.39 6.48 -4.27
C VAL A 12 -8.07 6.16 -2.81
N PRO A 13 -7.55 4.96 -2.50
CA PRO A 13 -7.04 4.64 -1.16
C PRO A 13 -5.91 5.59 -0.74
N TYR A 14 -5.81 5.89 0.56
CA TYR A 14 -4.85 6.87 1.09
C TYR A 14 -3.42 6.60 0.66
N SER A 15 -2.90 5.40 0.93
CA SER A 15 -1.53 5.03 0.62
C SER A 15 -1.20 5.15 -0.87
N ILE A 16 -2.12 4.72 -1.73
CA ILE A 16 -1.94 4.78 -3.19
C ILE A 16 -2.07 6.21 -3.70
N GLY A 17 -3.04 6.98 -3.18
CA GLY A 17 -3.23 8.38 -3.53
C GLY A 17 -1.97 9.21 -3.30
N ILE A 18 -1.34 9.02 -2.14
CA ILE A 18 -0.12 9.74 -1.77
C ILE A 18 1.10 9.24 -2.56
N ALA A 19 1.34 7.92 -2.53
CA ALA A 19 2.58 7.36 -3.06
C ALA A 19 2.63 7.27 -4.60
N TRP A 20 1.48 7.02 -5.24
CA TRP A 20 1.48 6.69 -6.67
C TRP A 20 0.73 7.69 -7.55
N ILE A 21 -0.41 8.18 -7.09
CA ILE A 21 -1.24 9.06 -7.93
C ILE A 21 -0.76 10.50 -7.87
N SER A 22 -0.54 11.05 -6.67
CA SER A 22 -0.11 12.44 -6.52
C SER A 22 1.14 12.80 -7.34
N PRO A 23 2.20 11.96 -7.39
CA PRO A 23 3.37 12.25 -8.21
C PRO A 23 3.10 12.33 -9.72
N LEU A 24 2.04 11.68 -10.19
CA LEU A 24 1.67 11.66 -11.61
C LEU A 24 0.79 12.84 -12.04
N LEU A 25 0.14 13.53 -11.08
CA LEU A 25 -0.85 14.57 -11.40
C LEU A 25 -0.26 15.74 -12.17
N GLY A 26 0.99 16.13 -11.91
CA GLY A 26 1.67 17.19 -12.66
C GLY A 26 1.84 16.84 -14.13
N ALA A 27 2.28 15.63 -14.45
CA ALA A 27 2.42 15.15 -15.82
C ALA A 27 1.04 15.00 -16.51
N PHE A 28 0.04 14.54 -15.77
CA PHE A 28 -1.33 14.47 -16.29
C PHE A 28 -1.89 15.84 -16.65
N HIS A 29 -1.72 16.82 -15.76
CA HIS A 29 -2.20 18.18 -15.99
C HIS A 29 -1.47 18.86 -17.15
N ALA A 30 -0.16 18.61 -17.33
CA ALA A 30 0.58 19.10 -18.49
C ALA A 30 0.04 18.56 -19.82
N GLN A 31 -0.44 17.31 -19.83
CA GLN A 31 -1.05 16.68 -21.01
C GLN A 31 -2.50 17.12 -21.25
N TYR A 32 -3.25 17.42 -20.17
CA TYR A 32 -4.67 17.78 -20.22
C TYR A 32 -4.95 19.06 -19.40
N PRO A 33 -4.49 20.24 -19.86
CA PRO A 33 -4.54 21.47 -19.06
C PRO A 33 -5.94 22.01 -18.80
N GLU A 34 -6.95 21.58 -19.57
CA GLU A 34 -8.35 21.98 -19.36
C GLU A 34 -9.10 21.09 -18.35
N LEU A 35 -8.45 20.01 -17.85
CA LEU A 35 -9.01 19.18 -16.78
C LEU A 35 -8.65 19.73 -15.40
N ARG A 36 -9.65 19.80 -14.54
CA ARG A 36 -9.49 20.05 -13.10
C ARG A 36 -9.68 18.75 -12.35
N LEU A 37 -8.91 18.52 -11.31
CA LEU A 37 -8.91 17.27 -10.54
C LEU A 37 -9.49 17.51 -9.15
N ASP A 38 -10.40 16.63 -8.76
CA ASP A 38 -10.96 16.55 -7.42
C ASP A 38 -10.70 15.12 -6.90
N MET A 39 -9.68 14.99 -6.06
CA MET A 39 -9.22 13.71 -5.52
C MET A 39 -9.73 13.51 -4.10
N HIS A 40 -10.62 12.55 -3.92
CA HIS A 40 -11.10 12.13 -2.62
C HIS A 40 -10.37 10.86 -2.15
N MET A 41 -9.61 10.96 -1.07
CA MET A 41 -8.91 9.80 -0.51
C MET A 41 -9.78 9.09 0.51
N SER A 42 -10.06 7.81 0.27
CA SER A 42 -10.84 6.95 1.18
C SER A 42 -10.55 5.47 0.91
N ASN A 43 -10.40 4.70 1.99
CA ASN A 43 -10.30 3.24 1.92
C ASN A 43 -11.68 2.56 1.97
N ASP A 44 -12.74 3.31 2.22
CA ASP A 44 -14.09 2.77 2.27
C ASP A 44 -14.70 2.60 0.88
N PRO A 45 -15.60 1.62 0.70
CA PRO A 45 -16.38 1.50 -0.52
C PRO A 45 -17.20 2.77 -0.77
N VAL A 46 -17.22 3.21 -2.03
CA VAL A 46 -17.96 4.40 -2.45
C VAL A 46 -19.10 3.99 -3.37
N ASP A 47 -20.29 4.52 -3.12
CA ASP A 47 -21.41 4.40 -4.05
C ASP A 47 -21.16 5.29 -5.28
N LEU A 48 -20.68 4.66 -6.36
CA LEU A 48 -20.41 5.34 -7.62
C LEU A 48 -21.69 5.71 -8.40
N ILE A 49 -22.82 5.10 -8.07
CA ILE A 49 -24.09 5.34 -8.76
C ILE A 49 -24.77 6.57 -8.18
N GLY A 50 -24.77 6.69 -6.86
CA GLY A 50 -25.40 7.80 -6.11
C GLY A 50 -24.49 9.01 -5.88
N SER A 51 -23.18 8.90 -6.15
CA SER A 51 -22.23 9.98 -5.94
C SER A 51 -21.87 10.71 -7.24
N GLU A 52 -21.32 11.91 -7.09
CA GLU A 52 -20.78 12.69 -8.22
C GLU A 52 -19.35 12.27 -8.62
N ILE A 53 -18.91 11.07 -8.21
CA ILE A 53 -17.60 10.51 -8.52
C ILE A 53 -17.63 9.90 -9.92
N ASP A 54 -16.68 10.30 -10.75
CA ASP A 54 -16.56 9.83 -12.12
C ASP A 54 -15.89 8.46 -12.23
N VAL A 55 -14.88 8.18 -11.38
CA VAL A 55 -14.12 6.93 -11.35
C VAL A 55 -13.58 6.68 -9.94
N ALA A 56 -13.58 5.42 -9.50
CA ALA A 56 -12.92 5.00 -8.28
C ALA A 56 -11.68 4.17 -8.61
N LEU A 57 -10.55 4.53 -8.00
CA LEU A 57 -9.35 3.70 -8.02
C LEU A 57 -9.40 2.77 -6.81
N ARG A 58 -9.31 1.46 -7.02
CA ARG A 58 -9.51 0.47 -5.95
C ARG A 58 -8.54 -0.69 -6.04
N VAL A 59 -8.20 -1.25 -4.89
CA VAL A 59 -7.32 -2.40 -4.73
C VAL A 59 -8.14 -3.64 -4.40
N GLY A 60 -7.80 -4.76 -5.02
CA GLY A 60 -8.41 -6.07 -4.77
C GLY A 60 -9.61 -6.36 -5.64
N THR A 61 -10.33 -7.42 -5.28
CA THR A 61 -11.51 -7.91 -6.02
C THR A 61 -12.71 -7.01 -5.78
N LEU A 62 -13.50 -6.80 -6.83
CA LEU A 62 -14.75 -6.05 -6.77
C LEU A 62 -15.93 -7.02 -6.57
N PRO A 63 -16.69 -6.87 -5.48
CA PRO A 63 -17.80 -7.78 -5.20
C PRO A 63 -19.06 -7.50 -6.02
N ASP A 64 -19.15 -6.34 -6.68
CA ASP A 64 -20.38 -5.87 -7.32
C ASP A 64 -20.35 -6.05 -8.84
N SER A 65 -21.34 -6.77 -9.37
CA SER A 65 -21.53 -7.03 -10.81
C SER A 65 -22.06 -5.81 -11.61
N THR A 66 -22.51 -4.75 -10.92
CA THR A 66 -22.99 -3.50 -11.54
C THR A 66 -21.85 -2.57 -11.95
N LEU A 67 -20.62 -2.87 -11.53
CA LEU A 67 -19.43 -2.12 -11.82
C LEU A 67 -18.58 -2.79 -12.89
N VAL A 68 -17.81 -1.97 -13.59
CA VAL A 68 -16.78 -2.41 -14.55
C VAL A 68 -15.42 -2.03 -13.99
N ALA A 69 -14.49 -2.97 -14.03
CA ALA A 69 -13.12 -2.74 -13.65
C ALA A 69 -12.20 -2.72 -14.88
N ARG A 70 -11.28 -1.76 -14.91
CA ARG A 70 -10.13 -1.79 -15.80
C ARG A 70 -8.87 -1.91 -14.93
N ARG A 71 -8.14 -3.00 -15.11
CA ARG A 71 -6.89 -3.24 -14.39
C ARG A 71 -5.85 -2.20 -14.80
N LEU A 72 -5.23 -1.57 -13.81
CA LEU A 72 -4.16 -0.59 -13.95
C LEU A 72 -2.79 -1.23 -13.68
N ALA A 73 -2.70 -2.04 -12.61
CA ALA A 73 -1.50 -2.73 -12.18
C ALA A 73 -1.84 -3.97 -11.35
N GLY A 74 -0.84 -4.83 -11.08
CA GLY A 74 -0.95 -5.95 -10.15
C GLY A 74 0.30 -6.05 -9.28
N PHE A 75 0.12 -6.42 -8.02
CA PHE A 75 1.18 -6.50 -7.01
C PHE A 75 1.15 -7.84 -6.31
N ARG A 76 2.33 -8.32 -5.92
CA ARG A 76 2.47 -9.48 -5.03
C ARG A 76 2.48 -8.99 -3.58
N THR A 77 1.98 -9.82 -2.69
CA THR A 77 2.09 -9.58 -1.27
C THR A 77 3.02 -10.60 -0.62
N GLN A 78 3.75 -10.16 0.39
CA GLN A 78 4.72 -10.96 1.13
C GLN A 78 4.73 -10.53 2.59
N VAL A 79 5.28 -11.37 3.46
CA VAL A 79 5.39 -11.05 4.89
C VAL A 79 6.73 -10.37 5.16
N PHE A 80 6.67 -9.23 5.84
CA PHE A 80 7.83 -8.42 6.20
C PHE A 80 7.91 -8.15 7.70
N GLY A 81 9.13 -8.00 8.19
CA GLY A 81 9.46 -7.51 9.52
C GLY A 81 10.72 -6.68 9.50
N SER A 82 10.94 -5.85 10.53
CA SER A 82 12.23 -5.17 10.69
C SER A 82 13.30 -6.15 11.20
N PRO A 83 14.59 -5.92 10.84
CA PRO A 83 15.69 -6.72 11.38
C PRO A 83 15.72 -6.75 12.91
N ASP A 84 15.40 -5.63 13.56
CA ASP A 84 15.33 -5.52 15.01
C ASP A 84 14.25 -6.43 15.61
N TYR A 85 13.04 -6.45 15.04
CA TYR A 85 12.00 -7.37 15.49
C TYR A 85 12.43 -8.83 15.32
N ILE A 86 12.97 -9.18 14.14
CA ILE A 86 13.39 -10.56 13.83
C ILE A 86 14.52 -11.01 14.76
N SER A 87 15.46 -10.12 15.09
CA SER A 87 16.55 -10.46 16.01
C SER A 87 16.08 -10.76 17.43
N ARG A 88 15.01 -10.10 17.89
CA ARG A 88 14.43 -10.28 19.24
C ARG A 88 13.45 -11.44 19.35
N HIS A 89 12.72 -11.76 18.28
CA HIS A 89 11.61 -12.72 18.34
C HIS A 89 11.82 -13.96 17.46
N GLY A 90 12.91 -14.01 16.70
CA GLY A 90 13.15 -15.06 15.70
C GLY A 90 12.46 -14.78 14.36
N GLU A 91 12.91 -15.53 13.35
CA GLU A 91 12.31 -15.51 12.01
C GLU A 91 11.34 -16.69 11.86
N PRO A 92 10.06 -16.48 11.53
CA PRO A 92 9.16 -17.59 11.26
C PRO A 92 9.60 -18.32 9.98
N LEU A 93 9.71 -19.63 10.04
CA LEU A 93 10.07 -20.48 8.90
C LEU A 93 8.86 -21.13 8.23
N HIS A 94 7.75 -21.25 8.97
CA HIS A 94 6.48 -21.77 8.49
C HIS A 94 5.32 -20.84 8.91
N PRO A 95 4.26 -20.68 8.10
CA PRO A 95 3.14 -19.82 8.44
C PRO A 95 2.41 -20.17 9.75
N ASP A 96 2.42 -21.42 10.20
CA ASP A 96 1.84 -21.80 11.49
C ASP A 96 2.52 -21.09 12.67
N GLU A 97 3.77 -20.66 12.51
CA GLU A 97 4.50 -19.92 13.55
C GLU A 97 4.00 -18.49 13.72
N LEU A 98 3.25 -17.95 12.74
CA LEU A 98 2.66 -16.60 12.81
C LEU A 98 1.78 -16.40 14.05
N GLN A 99 1.17 -17.47 14.56
CA GLN A 99 0.38 -17.42 15.81
C GLN A 99 1.21 -17.02 17.05
N HIS A 100 2.54 -17.18 16.99
CA HIS A 100 3.48 -16.84 18.06
C HIS A 100 4.15 -15.50 17.86
N HIS A 101 3.88 -14.84 16.74
CA HIS A 101 4.43 -13.53 16.41
C HIS A 101 3.42 -12.40 16.65
N ARG A 102 3.96 -11.19 16.85
CA ARG A 102 3.17 -9.97 16.88
C ARG A 102 2.79 -9.63 15.43
N ILE A 103 1.52 -9.61 15.13
CA ILE A 103 1.01 -9.41 13.78
C ILE A 103 0.30 -8.05 13.67
N LEU A 104 0.61 -7.33 12.62
CA LEU A 104 -0.06 -6.10 12.23
C LEU A 104 -0.81 -6.36 10.92
N ALA A 105 -2.15 -6.28 10.94
CA ALA A 105 -2.98 -6.76 9.84
C ALA A 105 -3.89 -5.68 9.25
N VAL A 106 -4.05 -5.69 7.94
CA VAL A 106 -5.04 -4.86 7.26
C VAL A 106 -6.43 -5.44 7.48
N ARG A 107 -7.37 -4.60 7.92
CA ARG A 107 -8.79 -4.90 8.00
C ARG A 107 -9.54 -4.22 6.86
N LYS A 108 -10.08 -5.01 5.96
CA LYS A 108 -10.79 -4.49 4.78
C LYS A 108 -12.17 -3.90 5.10
N HIS A 109 -12.83 -4.42 6.14
CA HIS A 109 -14.20 -4.00 6.50
C HIS A 109 -14.29 -3.71 7.98
N TYR A 110 -14.81 -2.55 8.35
CA TYR A 110 -14.93 -2.11 9.75
C TYR A 110 -15.73 -3.09 10.61
N HIS A 111 -16.76 -3.72 10.05
CA HIS A 111 -17.63 -4.67 10.77
C HIS A 111 -17.03 -6.07 10.96
N SER A 112 -15.90 -6.40 10.32
CA SER A 112 -15.24 -7.68 10.57
C SER A 112 -14.49 -7.66 11.91
N HIS A 113 -14.68 -8.73 12.71
CA HIS A 113 -14.00 -8.83 13.99
C HIS A 113 -12.49 -9.08 13.78
N PRO A 114 -11.60 -8.35 14.45
CA PRO A 114 -10.15 -8.48 14.26
C PRO A 114 -9.61 -9.90 14.45
N SER A 115 -10.18 -10.68 15.39
CA SER A 115 -9.74 -12.05 15.66
C SER A 115 -10.11 -13.09 14.59
N ARG A 116 -10.82 -12.68 13.52
CA ARG A 116 -11.19 -13.56 12.41
C ARG A 116 -10.39 -13.29 11.14
N ILE A 117 -9.30 -12.54 11.25
CA ILE A 117 -8.43 -12.27 10.11
C ILE A 117 -7.54 -13.49 9.90
N THR A 118 -7.47 -13.96 8.66
CA THR A 118 -6.51 -14.97 8.22
C THR A 118 -5.63 -14.39 7.13
N TRP A 119 -4.43 -14.90 6.98
CA TRP A 119 -3.59 -14.64 5.84
C TRP A 119 -3.60 -15.83 4.89
N PRO A 120 -4.16 -15.69 3.67
CA PRO A 120 -4.00 -16.69 2.63
C PRO A 120 -2.57 -16.66 2.13
N LEU A 121 -1.83 -17.75 2.29
CA LEU A 121 -0.45 -17.87 1.82
C LEU A 121 -0.32 -19.07 0.91
N THR A 122 0.47 -18.91 -0.15
CA THR A 122 0.75 -19.92 -1.17
C THR A 122 2.19 -20.37 -1.04
N ASP A 123 2.42 -21.68 -1.00
CA ASP A 123 3.76 -22.28 -0.99
C ASP A 123 4.41 -22.29 -2.39
N GLY A 124 5.69 -22.70 -2.45
CA GLY A 124 6.44 -22.80 -3.71
C GLY A 124 5.89 -23.83 -4.72
N ASN A 125 4.97 -24.71 -4.30
CA ASN A 125 4.31 -25.72 -5.14
C ASN A 125 2.92 -25.26 -5.61
N GLY A 126 2.47 -24.07 -5.23
CA GLY A 126 1.17 -23.53 -5.57
C GLY A 126 0.03 -23.96 -4.61
N GLY A 127 0.33 -24.64 -3.53
CA GLY A 127 -0.63 -24.95 -2.46
C GLY A 127 -0.98 -23.69 -1.67
N THR A 128 -2.26 -23.31 -1.64
CA THR A 128 -2.75 -22.14 -0.90
C THR A 128 -3.54 -22.61 0.32
N ALA A 129 -3.26 -22.01 1.50
CA ALA A 129 -4.03 -22.21 2.72
C ALA A 129 -4.23 -20.89 3.46
N ASP A 130 -5.31 -20.83 4.23
CA ASP A 130 -5.62 -19.72 5.13
C ASP A 130 -5.01 -19.97 6.50
N PHE A 131 -4.05 -19.12 6.88
CA PHE A 131 -3.40 -19.22 8.18
C PHE A 131 -4.04 -18.25 9.18
N PRO A 132 -4.55 -18.75 10.32
CA PRO A 132 -5.08 -17.89 11.35
C PRO A 132 -3.96 -17.04 11.94
N ILE A 133 -4.27 -15.77 12.15
CA ILE A 133 -3.36 -14.82 12.80
C ILE A 133 -4.03 -14.20 14.02
N ASN A 134 -3.21 -13.77 14.98
CA ASN A 134 -3.68 -13.03 16.15
C ASN A 134 -3.12 -11.60 16.11
N PRO A 135 -3.83 -10.65 15.49
CA PRO A 135 -3.32 -9.31 15.29
C PRO A 135 -3.17 -8.55 16.61
N LEU A 136 -2.00 -7.97 16.85
CA LEU A 136 -1.77 -6.96 17.88
C LEU A 136 -2.37 -5.61 17.48
N MET A 137 -2.30 -5.28 16.18
CA MET A 137 -2.80 -4.04 15.61
C MET A 137 -3.53 -4.33 14.31
N VAL A 138 -4.64 -3.65 14.09
CA VAL A 138 -5.33 -3.64 12.81
C VAL A 138 -5.53 -2.19 12.35
N ALA A 139 -5.38 -1.97 11.05
CA ALA A 139 -5.66 -0.70 10.42
C ALA A 139 -6.36 -0.91 9.07
N ASN A 140 -7.06 0.06 8.58
CA ASN A 140 -7.64 0.05 7.24
C ASN A 140 -6.69 0.61 6.16
N ASP A 141 -5.51 1.09 6.57
CA ASP A 141 -4.47 1.57 5.65
C ASP A 141 -3.15 0.84 5.89
N PRO A 142 -2.55 0.22 4.83
CA PRO A 142 -1.30 -0.51 4.94
C PRO A 142 -0.10 0.35 5.37
N SER A 143 -0.10 1.66 5.04
CA SER A 143 1.03 2.55 5.37
C SER A 143 1.19 2.74 6.88
N ALA A 144 0.07 2.79 7.62
CA ALA A 144 0.10 2.86 9.08
C ALA A 144 0.77 1.62 9.70
N LEU A 145 0.54 0.44 9.10
CA LEU A 145 1.14 -0.81 9.57
C LEU A 145 2.63 -0.88 9.23
N LEU A 146 3.02 -0.49 8.03
CA LEU A 146 4.44 -0.44 7.64
C LEU A 146 5.24 0.47 8.55
N GLY A 147 4.71 1.66 8.90
CA GLY A 147 5.34 2.54 9.87
C GLY A 147 5.61 1.87 11.21
N ALA A 148 4.66 1.12 11.76
CA ALA A 148 4.84 0.39 13.00
C ALA A 148 5.84 -0.78 12.87
N VAL A 149 5.82 -1.51 11.73
CA VAL A 149 6.77 -2.61 11.48
C VAL A 149 8.21 -2.11 11.38
N LEU A 150 8.44 -0.96 10.76
CA LEU A 150 9.76 -0.31 10.71
C LEU A 150 10.32 -0.01 12.10
N HIS A 151 9.45 0.26 13.08
CA HIS A 151 9.83 0.47 14.48
C HIS A 151 9.90 -0.82 15.31
N GLY A 152 9.85 -1.99 14.68
CA GLY A 152 10.03 -3.26 15.36
C GLY A 152 8.80 -3.79 16.10
N GLU A 153 7.60 -3.36 15.72
CA GLU A 153 6.37 -3.74 16.43
C GLU A 153 5.81 -5.10 16.03
N GLY A 154 6.26 -5.70 14.93
CA GLY A 154 5.81 -7.03 14.51
C GLY A 154 6.03 -7.33 13.04
N LEU A 155 5.21 -8.24 12.51
CA LEU A 155 5.19 -8.67 11.11
C LEU A 155 3.92 -8.18 10.42
N THR A 156 4.01 -7.88 9.12
CA THR A 156 2.84 -7.52 8.30
C THR A 156 2.89 -8.16 6.92
N LEU A 157 1.71 -8.41 6.35
CA LEU A 157 1.54 -8.79 4.96
C LEU A 157 1.38 -7.49 4.14
N ALA A 158 2.36 -7.19 3.31
CA ALA A 158 2.38 -5.97 2.49
C ALA A 158 2.70 -6.28 1.03
N THR A 159 2.40 -5.35 0.14
CA THR A 159 2.82 -5.46 -1.27
C THR A 159 4.32 -5.30 -1.38
N ASP A 160 4.91 -6.05 -2.31
CA ASP A 160 6.34 -5.96 -2.64
C ASP A 160 6.75 -4.52 -3.02
N VAL A 161 5.88 -3.82 -3.75
CA VAL A 161 6.10 -2.43 -4.14
C VAL A 161 6.17 -1.50 -2.93
N ALA A 162 5.28 -1.63 -1.96
CA ALA A 162 5.27 -0.78 -0.77
C ALA A 162 6.47 -1.06 0.15
N ALA A 163 6.94 -2.31 0.22
CA ALA A 163 8.05 -2.71 1.06
C ALA A 163 9.44 -2.49 0.42
N LYS A 164 9.51 -2.46 -0.91
CA LYS A 164 10.80 -2.44 -1.65
C LYS A 164 11.79 -1.36 -1.20
N PRO A 165 11.43 -0.06 -1.05
CA PRO A 165 12.38 0.97 -0.61
C PRO A 165 13.04 0.60 0.72
N TYR A 166 12.25 0.13 1.66
CA TYR A 166 12.72 -0.24 3.01
C TYR A 166 13.55 -1.53 3.00
N VAL A 167 13.26 -2.45 2.07
CA VAL A 167 14.09 -3.66 1.89
C VAL A 167 15.44 -3.29 1.29
N GLU A 168 15.48 -2.39 0.31
CA GLU A 168 16.72 -1.90 -0.31
C GLU A 168 17.61 -1.13 0.68
N GLU A 169 16.99 -0.38 1.60
CA GLU A 169 17.68 0.31 2.70
C GLU A 169 18.06 -0.60 3.89
N GLY A 170 17.60 -1.86 3.87
CA GLY A 170 17.82 -2.82 4.95
C GLY A 170 16.95 -2.59 6.18
N ALA A 171 15.96 -1.68 6.12
CA ALA A 171 15.03 -1.38 7.21
C ALA A 171 13.93 -2.43 7.36
N LEU A 172 13.61 -3.17 6.29
CA LEU A 172 12.71 -4.32 6.29
C LEU A 172 13.40 -5.57 5.73
N ARG A 173 12.99 -6.72 6.24
CA ARG A 173 13.34 -8.04 5.72
C ARG A 173 12.08 -8.83 5.39
N ARG A 174 12.09 -9.49 4.23
CA ARG A 174 11.11 -10.52 3.92
C ARG A 174 11.36 -11.72 4.80
N VAL A 175 10.30 -12.24 5.41
CA VAL A 175 10.29 -13.53 6.11
C VAL A 175 9.40 -14.52 5.37
N LEU A 176 9.40 -15.80 5.75
CA LEU A 176 8.66 -16.85 5.05
C LEU A 176 9.00 -16.90 3.56
N ALA A 177 10.30 -16.98 3.23
CA ALA A 177 10.80 -16.84 1.85
C ALA A 177 10.18 -17.81 0.83
N GLY A 178 9.72 -18.99 1.28
CA GLY A 178 9.02 -19.99 0.46
C GLY A 178 7.51 -19.73 0.27
N TRP A 179 6.97 -18.64 0.85
CA TRP A 179 5.54 -18.35 0.86
C TRP A 179 5.25 -16.97 0.28
N THR A 180 4.15 -16.85 -0.43
CA THR A 180 3.65 -15.58 -0.98
C THR A 180 2.20 -15.39 -0.58
N GLY A 181 1.82 -14.16 -0.30
CA GLY A 181 0.42 -13.79 -0.17
C GLY A 181 -0.27 -13.66 -1.53
N PRO A 182 -1.56 -13.32 -1.55
CA PRO A 182 -2.32 -13.17 -2.78
C PRO A 182 -1.77 -12.06 -3.66
N GLU A 183 -1.95 -12.22 -4.97
CA GLU A 183 -1.81 -11.10 -5.89
C GLU A 183 -2.97 -10.12 -5.65
N VAL A 184 -2.65 -8.84 -5.75
CA VAL A 184 -3.58 -7.75 -5.52
C VAL A 184 -3.64 -6.88 -6.76
N ASP A 185 -4.82 -6.80 -7.38
CA ASP A 185 -5.04 -5.93 -8.52
C ASP A 185 -5.39 -4.51 -8.09
N PHE A 186 -4.84 -3.55 -8.81
CA PHE A 186 -5.21 -2.14 -8.74
C PHE A 186 -6.03 -1.79 -9.97
N ASN A 187 -7.24 -1.30 -9.76
CA ASN A 187 -8.25 -1.14 -10.79
C ASN A 187 -8.85 0.26 -10.80
N ALA A 188 -9.16 0.76 -12.00
CA ALA A 188 -10.12 1.84 -12.19
C ALA A 188 -11.52 1.23 -12.33
N VAL A 189 -12.45 1.73 -11.53
CA VAL A 189 -13.81 1.18 -11.38
C VAL A 189 -14.83 2.24 -11.72
N PHE A 190 -15.82 1.91 -12.52
CA PHE A 190 -16.91 2.79 -12.95
C PHE A 190 -18.20 2.02 -13.16
N PRO A 191 -19.39 2.68 -13.14
CA PRO A 191 -20.67 2.01 -13.32
C PRO A 191 -20.80 1.37 -14.70
N ARG A 192 -21.33 0.15 -14.73
CA ARG A 192 -21.68 -0.55 -15.99
C ARG A 192 -22.78 0.25 -16.71
N GLY A 193 -22.69 0.31 -18.04
CA GLY A 193 -23.70 0.98 -18.88
C GLY A 193 -23.52 2.50 -19.00
N ARG A 194 -22.64 3.14 -18.26
CA ARG A 194 -22.19 4.50 -18.54
C ARG A 194 -21.12 4.48 -19.63
N VAL A 195 -21.34 5.22 -20.71
CA VAL A 195 -20.27 5.48 -21.67
C VAL A 195 -19.17 6.25 -20.96
N MET A 196 -17.96 5.71 -20.99
CA MET A 196 -16.80 6.37 -20.37
C MET A 196 -16.62 7.74 -20.99
N SER A 197 -16.77 8.79 -20.17
CA SER A 197 -16.62 10.16 -20.64
C SER A 197 -15.18 10.42 -21.12
N PRO A 198 -14.96 11.37 -22.04
CA PRO A 198 -13.62 11.67 -22.53
C PRO A 198 -12.62 11.99 -21.42
N LYS A 199 -13.04 12.66 -20.34
CA LYS A 199 -12.20 12.97 -19.18
C LYS A 199 -11.79 11.72 -18.38
N VAL A 200 -12.71 10.79 -18.17
CA VAL A 200 -12.42 9.52 -17.48
C VAL A 200 -11.51 8.65 -18.34
N ARG A 201 -11.80 8.56 -19.64
CA ARG A 201 -10.94 7.80 -20.56
C ARG A 201 -9.51 8.33 -20.58
N ALA A 202 -9.33 9.65 -20.71
CA ALA A 202 -8.02 10.28 -20.71
C ALA A 202 -7.23 9.96 -19.43
N PHE A 203 -7.89 10.00 -18.27
CA PHE A 203 -7.26 9.71 -16.98
C PHE A 203 -6.90 8.23 -16.85
N VAL A 204 -7.83 7.34 -17.17
CA VAL A 204 -7.60 5.89 -17.06
C VAL A 204 -6.53 5.43 -18.05
N ASP A 205 -6.54 5.91 -19.29
CA ASP A 205 -5.52 5.58 -20.30
C ASP A 205 -4.13 6.08 -19.86
N PHE A 206 -4.06 7.32 -19.34
CA PHE A 206 -2.84 7.86 -18.76
C PHE A 206 -2.29 6.99 -17.62
N LEU A 207 -3.16 6.59 -16.67
CA LEU A 207 -2.74 5.73 -15.56
C LEU A 207 -2.28 4.34 -16.05
N VAL A 208 -2.99 3.75 -17.01
CA VAL A 208 -2.58 2.46 -17.59
C VAL A 208 -1.19 2.59 -18.22
N GLU A 209 -0.96 3.61 -19.03
CA GLU A 209 0.35 3.84 -19.66
C GLU A 209 1.47 3.98 -18.62
N ARG A 210 1.22 4.76 -17.56
CA ARG A 210 2.23 5.04 -16.54
C ARG A 210 2.46 3.91 -15.55
N LEU A 211 1.42 3.16 -15.20
CA LEU A 211 1.50 2.13 -14.17
C LEU A 211 1.76 0.72 -14.75
N SER A 212 1.32 0.42 -15.99
CA SER A 212 1.56 -0.90 -16.58
C SER A 212 2.95 -1.03 -17.21
N SER A 213 3.54 0.06 -17.66
CA SER A 213 4.86 0.03 -18.31
C SER A 213 6.03 -0.03 -17.33
N ASN A 214 5.81 0.12 -16.02
CA ASN A 214 6.94 0.23 -15.08
C ASN A 214 6.55 -0.09 -13.63
N ALA A 215 6.71 -1.33 -13.22
CA ALA A 215 6.90 -1.61 -11.78
C ALA A 215 8.08 -0.77 -11.22
N ASP A 216 9.11 -0.53 -12.02
CA ASP A 216 10.24 0.34 -11.69
C ASP A 216 9.89 1.83 -11.68
N TYR A 217 8.96 2.30 -12.52
CA TYR A 217 8.55 3.71 -12.55
C TYR A 217 7.84 4.14 -11.25
N MET A 218 7.01 3.30 -10.69
CA MET A 218 6.36 3.57 -9.41
C MET A 218 7.34 3.71 -8.26
N MET A 219 8.54 3.12 -8.42
CA MET A 219 9.62 3.16 -7.44
C MET A 219 10.55 4.35 -7.60
N VAL A 220 10.74 4.86 -8.84
CA VAL A 220 11.69 5.95 -9.14
C VAL A 220 11.08 7.33 -8.96
N HIS A 221 9.75 7.44 -9.02
CA HIS A 221 9.05 8.74 -8.94
C HIS A 221 8.24 8.93 -7.65
N CYS A 222 8.27 7.98 -6.71
CA CYS A 222 8.02 8.34 -5.33
C CYS A 222 9.17 9.28 -4.92
N PRO A 223 8.93 10.57 -4.68
CA PRO A 223 9.99 11.43 -4.18
C PRO A 223 10.55 10.72 -2.96
N SER A 224 11.86 10.55 -2.92
CA SER A 224 12.61 9.88 -1.86
C SER A 224 12.40 10.51 -0.47
N ARG A 225 11.37 11.32 -0.33
CA ARG A 225 10.88 11.94 0.91
C ARG A 225 9.39 12.27 0.75
N CYS A 226 8.53 11.27 0.88
CA CYS A 226 7.19 11.55 1.39
C CYS A 226 7.36 12.33 2.71
N PRO A 227 6.59 13.40 2.99
CA PRO A 227 6.68 14.12 4.27
C PRO A 227 6.59 13.20 5.49
N MET A 228 5.95 12.05 5.39
CA MET A 228 5.92 11.01 6.42
C MET A 228 7.25 10.24 6.51
N GLU A 229 7.96 10.00 5.39
CA GLU A 229 9.28 9.37 5.38
C GLU A 229 10.36 10.30 5.89
N ALA A 230 10.28 11.59 5.57
CA ALA A 230 11.18 12.60 6.13
C ALA A 230 11.01 12.74 7.65
N ALA A 231 9.78 12.63 8.17
CA ALA A 231 9.52 12.62 9.61
C ALA A 231 10.01 11.34 10.28
N ALA A 232 9.83 10.17 9.64
CA ALA A 232 10.31 8.89 10.15
C ALA A 232 11.85 8.79 10.10
N ALA A 233 12.48 9.24 9.02
CA ALA A 233 13.93 9.28 8.90
C ALA A 233 14.57 10.28 9.88
N ALA A 234 13.94 11.44 10.09
CA ALA A 234 14.40 12.41 11.09
C ALA A 234 14.26 11.89 12.53
N GLN A 235 13.21 11.12 12.82
CA GLN A 235 13.03 10.48 14.12
C GLN A 235 14.03 9.34 14.36
N LEU A 236 14.38 8.57 13.33
CA LEU A 236 15.41 7.53 13.40
C LEU A 236 16.79 8.15 13.66
N GLN A 237 17.15 9.20 12.94
CA GLN A 237 18.41 9.93 13.17
C GLN A 237 18.47 10.54 14.56
N ALA A 238 17.40 11.18 15.02
CA ALA A 238 17.33 11.73 16.39
C ALA A 238 17.41 10.62 17.45
N GLY A 239 16.86 9.44 17.19
CA GLY A 239 16.98 8.28 18.08
C GLY A 239 18.38 7.70 18.14
N GLU A 240 19.13 7.69 17.05
CA GLU A 240 20.54 7.28 16.99
C GLU A 240 21.46 8.29 17.69
N GLU A 241 21.26 9.58 17.49
CA GLU A 241 22.01 10.63 18.18
C GLU A 241 21.81 10.59 19.71
N VAL A 242 20.59 10.31 20.17
CA VAL A 242 20.30 10.14 21.60
C VAL A 242 20.96 8.88 22.17
N ARG A 243 21.02 7.78 21.43
CA ARG A 243 21.70 6.55 21.86
C ARG A 243 23.21 6.74 21.89
N GLU A 244 23.78 7.39 20.89
CA GLU A 244 25.20 7.68 20.82
C GLU A 244 25.59 8.65 21.92
N GLY A 245 24.80 9.70 22.18
CA GLY A 245 25.01 10.62 23.30
C GLY A 245 24.96 9.95 24.68
N LYS A 246 24.07 8.96 24.88
CA LYS A 246 24.03 8.16 26.11
C LYS A 246 25.28 7.28 26.25
N ARG A 247 25.74 6.66 25.17
CA ARG A 247 26.93 5.80 25.18
C ARG A 247 28.19 6.61 25.53
N ILE A 248 28.33 7.80 24.95
CA ILE A 248 29.45 8.71 25.24
C ILE A 248 29.41 9.20 26.71
N LEU A 249 28.22 9.48 27.26
CA LEU A 249 28.05 9.85 28.64
C LEU A 249 28.40 8.72 29.61
N GLU A 250 28.08 7.49 29.31
CA GLU A 250 28.45 6.32 30.12
C GLU A 250 29.95 6.02 30.08
N GLU A 251 30.61 6.27 28.93
CA GLU A 251 32.08 6.14 28.81
C GLU A 251 32.87 7.23 29.50
N VAL A 252 32.28 8.42 29.73
CA VAL A 252 32.97 9.57 30.37
C VAL A 252 32.77 9.61 31.90
N VAL A 253 31.75 8.94 32.43
CA VAL A 253 31.39 8.95 33.87
C VAL A 253 31.81 7.65 34.59
N GLY A 254 32.29 6.63 33.88
CA GLY A 254 32.86 5.39 34.41
C GLY A 254 34.36 5.42 34.42
#